data_b749b01dec33d0b2ac5f095d6529be0a
#
_entry.id   b749b01dec33d0b2ac5f095d6529be0a
#
_cell.length_a   1.000
_cell.length_b   1.000
_cell.length_c   1.000
_cell.angle_alpha   90.00
_cell.angle_beta   90.00
_cell.angle_gamma   90.00
#
_symmetry.space_group_name_H-M   'P 1'
#
loop_
_entity.id
_entity.type
_entity.pdbx_description
1 polymer ?
#
loop_
_entity_poly.entity_id
_entity_poly.type
_entity_poly.pdbx_seq_one_letter_code
_entity_poly.pdbx_strand_id
1 'polypeptide(L)'
;MLKTIPYYFYQVDAIEDWLDEQAQKGLFPLETRFGTAMSFRRDTPRAVRYRIDVKRNIGYTDEKARIAAYREMGWEYVCDLTPYLDIYRCDDPAAPELNTDEETLHQVLDRRLRSDIRRGCAGILFAVVWCGWNLYEALRIDGGLYSSLLSGYALVALCWVLLGGFWLVRLVAAI
;
A
#
# COMPACT_ATOMS: atom_id res chain seq x y z
N MET A 1 -4.33 12.07 -15.33
CA MET A 1 -3.77 10.82 -15.87
C MET A 1 -3.59 9.84 -14.72
N LEU A 2 -3.98 8.58 -14.87
CA LEU A 2 -3.81 7.57 -13.81
C LEU A 2 -2.56 6.73 -14.10
N LYS A 3 -1.74 6.48 -13.08
CA LYS A 3 -0.58 5.57 -13.14
C LYS A 3 -0.60 4.64 -11.94
N THR A 4 -0.17 3.41 -12.14
CA THR A 4 0.07 2.46 -11.05
C THR A 4 1.36 2.83 -10.34
N ILE A 5 1.34 2.82 -9.01
CA ILE A 5 2.53 2.98 -8.19
C ILE A 5 3.35 1.69 -8.32
N PRO A 6 4.61 1.73 -8.81
CA PRO A 6 5.38 0.52 -9.09
C PRO A 6 5.99 -0.11 -7.83
N TYR A 7 5.85 0.56 -6.67
CA TYR A 7 6.44 0.20 -5.40
C TYR A 7 5.38 -0.09 -4.35
N TYR A 8 5.74 -0.83 -3.32
CA TYR A 8 4.89 -1.01 -2.15
C TYR A 8 5.01 0.17 -1.19
N PHE A 9 3.96 0.45 -0.41
CA PHE A 9 3.90 1.59 0.51
C PHE A 9 4.99 1.61 1.59
N TYR A 10 5.67 0.49 1.85
CA TYR A 10 6.81 0.43 2.78
C TYR A 10 8.17 0.72 2.10
N GLN A 11 8.21 0.83 0.78
CA GLN A 11 9.38 1.28 0.01
C GLN A 11 9.30 2.81 -0.19
N VAL A 12 9.31 3.54 0.94
CA VAL A 12 9.03 4.98 0.97
C VAL A 12 10.00 5.73 0.08
N ASP A 13 11.31 5.49 0.23
CA ASP A 13 12.36 6.17 -0.54
C ASP A 13 12.17 5.98 -2.05
N ALA A 14 11.85 4.74 -2.47
CA ALA A 14 11.62 4.44 -3.87
C ALA A 14 10.36 5.13 -4.43
N ILE A 15 9.35 5.36 -3.60
CA ILE A 15 8.14 6.11 -3.98
C ILE A 15 8.48 7.60 -4.09
N GLU A 16 9.27 8.15 -3.18
CA GLU A 16 9.73 9.54 -3.19
C GLU A 16 10.53 9.82 -4.46
N ASP A 17 11.55 9.01 -4.74
CA ASP A 17 12.36 9.12 -5.95
C ASP A 17 11.52 9.03 -7.24
N TRP A 18 10.56 8.10 -7.25
CA TRP A 18 9.65 7.94 -8.37
C TRP A 18 8.75 9.18 -8.57
N LEU A 19 8.27 9.80 -7.49
CA LEU A 19 7.48 11.04 -7.57
C LEU A 19 8.32 12.20 -8.08
N ASP A 20 9.56 12.32 -7.63
CA ASP A 20 10.52 13.32 -8.10
C ASP A 20 10.77 13.17 -9.62
N GLU A 21 10.94 11.94 -10.09
CA GLU A 21 11.04 11.66 -11.52
C GLU A 21 9.76 12.01 -12.30
N GLN A 22 8.56 11.75 -11.72
CA GLN A 22 7.32 12.12 -12.40
C GLN A 22 7.19 13.64 -12.55
N ALA A 23 7.59 14.42 -11.54
CA ALA A 23 7.58 15.88 -11.61
C ALA A 23 8.51 16.42 -12.70
N GLN A 24 9.70 15.80 -12.88
CA GLN A 24 10.60 16.12 -13.99
C GLN A 24 10.02 15.82 -15.38
N LYS A 25 9.02 14.91 -15.44
CA LYS A 25 8.23 14.59 -16.65
C LYS A 25 6.97 15.45 -16.79
N GLY A 26 6.78 16.43 -15.90
CA GLY A 26 5.60 17.30 -15.86
C GLY A 26 4.33 16.63 -15.32
N LEU A 27 4.49 15.59 -14.49
CA LEU A 27 3.37 14.88 -13.88
C LEU A 27 3.39 15.11 -12.36
N PHE A 28 2.34 15.75 -11.87
CA PHE A 28 2.20 16.12 -10.45
C PHE A 28 1.08 15.31 -9.80
N PRO A 29 1.32 14.64 -8.66
CA PRO A 29 0.31 13.84 -7.99
C PRO A 29 -0.85 14.70 -7.47
N LEU A 30 -2.07 14.15 -7.53
CA LEU A 30 -3.29 14.77 -7.04
C LEU A 30 -3.92 13.95 -5.90
N GLU A 31 -4.10 12.67 -6.13
CA GLU A 31 -4.74 11.77 -5.19
C GLU A 31 -4.30 10.32 -5.42
N THR A 32 -4.29 9.54 -4.37
CA THR A 32 -4.07 8.09 -4.45
C THR A 32 -5.41 7.37 -4.56
N ARG A 33 -5.50 6.39 -5.46
CA ARG A 33 -6.68 5.57 -5.67
C ARG A 33 -6.39 4.11 -5.36
N PHE A 34 -7.22 3.52 -4.52
CA PHE A 34 -7.13 2.10 -4.12
C PHE A 34 -5.78 1.69 -3.53
N GLY A 35 -4.98 2.65 -3.02
CA GLY A 35 -3.66 2.40 -2.44
C GLY A 35 -2.58 1.88 -3.41
N THR A 36 -2.92 1.71 -4.70
CA THR A 36 -2.03 1.12 -5.72
C THR A 36 -1.87 1.97 -6.97
N ALA A 37 -2.69 2.98 -7.14
CA ALA A 37 -2.67 3.88 -8.28
C ALA A 37 -2.75 5.33 -7.83
N MET A 38 -2.15 6.20 -8.60
CA MET A 38 -2.11 7.64 -8.33
C MET A 38 -2.57 8.41 -9.56
N SER A 39 -3.44 9.39 -9.35
CA SER A 39 -3.85 10.32 -10.39
C SER A 39 -2.87 11.49 -10.46
N PHE A 40 -2.54 11.92 -11.69
CA PHE A 40 -1.60 13.00 -11.96
C PHE A 40 -2.25 14.10 -12.79
N ARG A 41 -1.89 15.34 -12.47
CA ARG A 41 -2.08 16.51 -13.31
C ARG A 41 -0.85 16.73 -14.19
N ARG A 42 -1.03 17.15 -15.41
CA ARG A 42 0.06 17.63 -16.27
C ARG A 42 0.32 19.11 -15.99
N ASP A 43 1.57 19.47 -15.88
CA ASP A 43 2.06 20.84 -15.69
C ASP A 43 3.46 20.97 -16.29
N THR A 44 4.05 22.15 -16.22
CA THR A 44 5.42 22.38 -16.70
C THR A 44 6.40 21.53 -15.89
N PRO A 45 7.27 20.73 -16.57
CA PRO A 45 8.31 19.95 -15.92
C PRO A 45 9.22 20.82 -15.05
N ARG A 46 9.42 20.41 -13.80
CA ARG A 46 10.33 21.07 -12.87
C ARG A 46 10.84 20.10 -11.82
N ALA A 47 11.97 20.44 -11.22
CA ALA A 47 12.48 19.71 -10.07
C ALA A 47 11.62 20.07 -8.83
N VAL A 48 11.07 19.03 -8.21
CA VAL A 48 10.27 19.12 -6.98
C VAL A 48 10.71 18.00 -6.09
N ARG A 49 10.86 18.23 -4.80
CA ARG A 49 11.14 17.18 -3.82
C ARG A 49 9.84 16.70 -3.20
N TYR A 50 9.65 15.40 -3.15
CA TYR A 50 8.56 14.77 -2.42
C TYR A 50 9.09 14.08 -1.18
N ARG A 51 8.29 14.13 -0.09
CA ARG A 51 8.58 13.40 1.15
C ARG A 51 7.29 12.78 1.68
N ILE A 52 7.44 11.61 2.27
CA ILE A 52 6.36 10.84 2.85
C ILE A 52 6.54 10.85 4.37
N ASP A 53 5.52 11.29 5.08
CA ASP A 53 5.52 11.33 6.54
C ASP A 53 4.40 10.50 7.13
N VAL A 54 4.61 10.02 8.36
CA VAL A 54 3.61 9.24 9.09
C VAL A 54 2.49 10.14 9.56
N LYS A 55 1.26 9.79 9.20
CA LYS A 55 0.08 10.38 9.76
C LYS A 55 -0.03 9.99 11.23
N ARG A 56 0.32 10.90 12.12
CA ARG A 56 0.18 10.69 13.56
C ARG A 56 -1.30 10.55 13.88
N ASN A 57 -1.66 9.62 14.74
CA ASN A 57 -3.04 9.41 15.19
C ASN A 57 -3.41 10.48 16.25
N ILE A 58 -3.26 11.75 15.84
CA ILE A 58 -3.57 12.97 16.59
C ILE A 58 -4.93 13.49 16.13
N GLY A 59 -5.60 14.22 17.01
CA GLY A 59 -6.91 14.81 16.69
C GLY A 59 -6.84 15.73 15.46
N TYR A 60 -7.97 15.94 14.80
CA TYR A 60 -8.10 16.77 13.59
C TYR A 60 -7.48 18.18 13.72
N THR A 61 -7.51 18.76 14.91
CA THR A 61 -6.91 20.08 15.21
C THR A 61 -5.39 20.02 15.12
N ASP A 62 -4.78 18.95 15.65
CA ASP A 62 -3.34 18.79 15.68
C ASP A 62 -2.78 18.45 14.30
N GLU A 63 -3.55 17.74 13.47
CA GLU A 63 -3.19 17.47 12.08
C GLU A 63 -3.13 18.75 11.25
N LYS A 64 -4.11 19.62 11.41
CA LYS A 64 -4.08 20.95 10.76
C LYS A 64 -2.90 21.79 11.22
N ALA A 65 -2.58 21.78 12.51
CA ALA A 65 -1.43 22.50 13.05
C ALA A 65 -0.11 21.97 12.48
N ARG A 66 0.01 20.63 12.34
CA ARG A 66 1.18 19.99 11.70
C ARG A 66 1.33 20.42 10.24
N ILE A 67 0.24 20.35 9.45
CA ILE A 67 0.25 20.77 8.05
C ILE A 67 0.62 22.28 7.93
N ALA A 68 0.13 23.12 8.84
CA ALA A 68 0.47 24.53 8.87
C ALA A 68 1.96 24.75 9.18
N ALA A 69 2.51 24.03 10.17
CA ALA A 69 3.93 24.11 10.51
C ALA A 69 4.83 23.66 9.34
N TYR A 70 4.46 22.59 8.64
CA TYR A 70 5.20 22.14 7.45
C TYR A 70 5.14 23.15 6.32
N ARG A 71 3.99 23.82 6.15
CA ARG A 71 3.86 24.91 5.16
C ARG A 71 4.78 26.09 5.47
N GLU A 72 4.96 26.44 6.74
CA GLU A 72 5.92 27.48 7.16
C GLU A 72 7.37 27.10 6.83
N MET A 73 7.68 25.80 6.79
CA MET A 73 8.97 25.28 6.37
C MET A 73 9.12 25.13 4.84
N GLY A 74 8.10 25.47 4.05
CA GLY A 74 8.09 25.37 2.59
C GLY A 74 7.55 24.06 2.04
N TRP A 75 6.99 23.19 2.89
CA TRP A 75 6.41 21.91 2.47
C TRP A 75 4.89 22.01 2.34
N GLU A 76 4.36 21.63 1.20
CA GLU A 76 2.92 21.60 0.93
C GLU A 76 2.39 20.17 0.99
N TYR A 77 1.29 19.97 1.73
CA TYR A 77 0.55 18.72 1.71
C TYR A 77 -0.06 18.49 0.32
N VAL A 78 0.10 17.29 -0.22
CA VAL A 78 -0.43 16.90 -1.53
C VAL A 78 -1.66 15.99 -1.39
N CYS A 79 -1.46 14.82 -0.82
CA CYS A 79 -2.53 13.83 -0.62
C CYS A 79 -2.08 12.73 0.35
N ASP A 80 -3.03 11.91 0.77
CA ASP A 80 -2.74 10.66 1.49
C ASP A 80 -2.19 9.61 0.51
N LEU A 81 -1.06 9.00 0.84
CA LEU A 81 -0.59 7.79 0.15
C LEU A 81 -1.37 6.56 0.64
N THR A 82 -1.52 6.48 1.94
CA THR A 82 -2.30 5.47 2.66
C THR A 82 -3.03 6.14 3.83
N PRO A 83 -3.93 5.45 4.56
CA PRO A 83 -4.59 6.03 5.74
C PRO A 83 -3.63 6.49 6.86
N TYR A 84 -2.35 6.17 6.77
CA TYR A 84 -1.33 6.47 7.78
C TYR A 84 -0.05 7.10 7.22
N LEU A 85 -0.01 7.41 5.92
CA LEU A 85 1.11 8.07 5.24
C LEU A 85 0.62 9.23 4.40
N ASP A 86 1.21 10.39 4.60
CA ASP A 86 0.94 11.65 3.90
C ASP A 86 2.07 11.99 2.96
N ILE A 87 1.75 12.50 1.77
CA ILE A 87 2.72 12.99 0.79
C ILE A 87 2.80 14.51 0.90
N TYR A 88 4.02 15.01 1.05
CA TYR A 88 4.36 16.41 1.01
C TYR A 88 5.24 16.72 -0.19
N ARG A 89 5.18 17.94 -0.69
CA ARG A 89 6.07 18.43 -1.76
C ARG A 89 6.74 19.73 -1.35
N CYS A 90 7.92 19.97 -1.90
CA CYS A 90 8.64 21.22 -1.79
C CYS A 90 9.24 21.62 -3.12
N ASP A 91 8.90 22.83 -3.59
CA ASP A 91 9.43 23.38 -4.84
C ASP A 91 10.75 24.15 -4.60
N ASP A 92 11.09 24.46 -3.34
CA ASP A 92 12.31 25.19 -2.97
C ASP A 92 13.45 24.21 -2.63
N PRO A 93 14.54 24.17 -3.41
CA PRO A 93 15.68 23.33 -3.10
C PRO A 93 16.44 23.73 -1.82
N ALA A 94 16.30 24.98 -1.36
CA ALA A 94 16.94 25.47 -0.14
C ALA A 94 16.11 25.26 1.13
N ALA A 95 14.85 24.82 1.00
CA ALA A 95 14.02 24.53 2.16
C ALA A 95 14.64 23.41 3.01
N PRO A 96 14.54 23.51 4.35
CA PRO A 96 15.03 22.47 5.24
C PRO A 96 14.36 21.14 4.93
N GLU A 97 15.08 20.03 5.13
CA GLU A 97 14.53 18.69 4.98
C GLU A 97 13.37 18.51 5.97
N LEU A 98 12.32 17.83 5.51
CA LEU A 98 11.21 17.49 6.39
C LEU A 98 11.77 16.57 7.48
N ASN A 99 11.65 16.99 8.73
CA ASN A 99 12.16 16.22 9.87
C ASN A 99 11.20 15.06 10.16
N THR A 100 11.15 14.12 9.24
CA THR A 100 10.44 12.85 9.43
C THR A 100 11.21 12.07 10.48
N ASP A 101 10.55 11.71 11.56
CA ASP A 101 11.11 10.80 12.56
C ASP A 101 11.25 9.41 11.93
N GLU A 102 12.43 9.16 11.38
CA GLU A 102 12.76 7.95 10.63
C GLU A 102 12.52 6.69 11.46
N GLU A 103 12.79 6.76 12.76
CA GLU A 103 12.52 5.65 13.68
C GLU A 103 11.01 5.37 13.80
N THR A 104 10.19 6.41 13.93
CA THR A 104 8.73 6.28 13.96
C THR A 104 8.18 5.77 12.63
N LEU A 105 8.71 6.23 11.50
CA LEU A 105 8.33 5.76 10.18
C LEU A 105 8.61 4.26 10.05
N HIS A 106 9.82 3.82 10.32
CA HIS A 106 10.21 2.41 10.29
C HIS A 106 9.35 1.54 11.23
N GLN A 107 9.09 1.99 12.45
CA GLN A 107 8.24 1.25 13.40
C GLN A 107 6.81 1.08 12.90
N VAL A 108 6.23 2.11 12.26
CA VAL A 108 4.87 2.04 11.68
C VAL A 108 4.84 1.09 10.50
N LEU A 109 5.81 1.21 9.59
CA LEU A 109 5.93 0.34 8.41
C LEU A 109 6.12 -1.12 8.80
N ASP A 110 7.04 -1.41 9.73
CA ASP A 110 7.30 -2.75 10.25
C ASP A 110 6.06 -3.38 10.91
N ARG A 111 5.35 -2.60 11.72
CA ARG A 111 4.13 -3.08 12.37
C ARG A 111 3.07 -3.45 11.34
N ARG A 112 2.91 -2.64 10.30
CA ARG A 112 1.97 -2.89 9.20
C ARG A 112 2.39 -4.10 8.38
N LEU A 113 3.64 -4.18 7.98
CA LEU A 113 4.19 -5.32 7.25
C LEU A 113 3.95 -6.63 8.00
N ARG A 114 4.30 -6.69 9.29
CA ARG A 114 4.04 -7.87 10.14
C ARG A 114 2.54 -8.20 10.25
N SER A 115 1.69 -7.18 10.32
CA SER A 115 0.23 -7.38 10.35
C SER A 115 -0.28 -7.97 9.04
N ASP A 116 0.23 -7.49 7.91
CA ASP A 116 -0.18 -7.95 6.58
C ASP A 116 0.32 -9.37 6.30
N ILE A 117 1.57 -9.69 6.68
CA ILE A 117 2.10 -11.05 6.64
C ILE A 117 1.22 -11.99 7.48
N ARG A 118 0.90 -11.62 8.72
CA ARG A 118 0.07 -12.42 9.61
C ARG A 118 -1.33 -12.67 9.04
N ARG A 119 -1.97 -11.64 8.46
CA ARG A 119 -3.28 -11.79 7.79
C ARG A 119 -3.19 -12.70 6.58
N GLY A 120 -2.14 -12.55 5.77
CA GLY A 120 -1.88 -13.42 4.62
C GLY A 120 -1.70 -14.88 5.04
N CYS A 121 -0.87 -15.15 6.04
CA CYS A 121 -0.67 -16.50 6.58
C CYS A 121 -1.98 -17.10 7.15
N ALA A 122 -2.77 -16.31 7.89
CA ALA A 122 -4.05 -16.74 8.42
C ALA A 122 -5.05 -17.07 7.29
N GLY A 123 -5.07 -16.27 6.22
CA GLY A 123 -5.90 -16.52 5.04
C GLY A 123 -5.53 -17.83 4.31
N ILE A 124 -4.23 -18.09 4.14
CA ILE A 124 -3.76 -19.33 3.54
C ILE A 124 -4.10 -20.53 4.42
N LEU A 125 -3.85 -20.44 5.72
CA LEU A 125 -4.21 -21.52 6.65
C LEU A 125 -5.70 -21.84 6.60
N PHE A 126 -6.54 -20.81 6.60
CA PHE A 126 -8.00 -20.95 6.46
C PHE A 126 -8.35 -21.67 5.13
N ALA A 127 -7.75 -21.24 4.01
CA ALA A 127 -8.00 -21.85 2.71
C ALA A 127 -7.59 -23.33 2.66
N VAL A 128 -6.44 -23.68 3.25
CA VAL A 128 -5.97 -25.08 3.34
C VAL A 128 -6.92 -25.94 4.16
N VAL A 129 -7.35 -25.46 5.33
CA VAL A 129 -8.31 -26.17 6.19
C VAL A 129 -9.64 -26.33 5.46
N TRP A 130 -10.14 -25.29 4.80
CA TRP A 130 -11.36 -25.32 4.03
C TRP A 130 -11.29 -26.32 2.86
N CYS A 131 -10.19 -26.30 2.10
CA CYS A 131 -9.96 -27.28 1.02
C CYS A 131 -9.89 -28.71 1.55
N GLY A 132 -9.17 -28.93 2.66
CA GLY A 132 -9.06 -30.25 3.29
C GLY A 132 -10.41 -30.77 3.75
N TRP A 133 -11.25 -29.92 4.35
CA TRP A 133 -12.60 -30.28 4.76
C TRP A 133 -13.47 -30.67 3.56
N ASN A 134 -13.46 -29.87 2.49
CA ASN A 134 -14.25 -30.16 1.29
C ASN A 134 -13.77 -31.47 0.61
N LEU A 135 -12.47 -31.70 0.56
CA LEU A 135 -11.91 -32.95 0.03
C LEU A 135 -12.34 -34.14 0.88
N TYR A 136 -12.30 -34.03 2.21
CA TYR A 136 -12.76 -35.07 3.13
C TYR A 136 -14.24 -35.41 2.91
N GLU A 137 -15.11 -34.41 2.79
CA GLU A 137 -16.53 -34.60 2.50
C GLU A 137 -16.74 -35.24 1.12
N ALA A 138 -15.98 -34.82 0.11
CA ALA A 138 -16.06 -35.40 -1.23
C ALA A 138 -15.71 -36.92 -1.27
N LEU A 139 -14.73 -37.31 -0.47
CA LEU A 139 -14.32 -38.72 -0.36
C LEU A 139 -15.30 -39.56 0.46
N ARG A 140 -16.12 -38.94 1.31
CA ARG A 140 -17.06 -39.63 2.20
C ARG A 140 -18.43 -39.85 1.57
N ILE A 141 -18.84 -39.05 0.59
CA ILE A 141 -20.19 -39.06 0.01
C ILE A 141 -20.12 -39.60 -1.42
N ASP A 142 -20.59 -40.84 -1.60
CA ASP A 142 -20.82 -41.49 -2.93
C ASP A 142 -22.08 -40.86 -3.58
N GLY A 143 -21.96 -39.75 -4.32
CA GLY A 143 -23.14 -39.16 -4.96
C GLY A 143 -22.84 -38.09 -6.00
N GLY A 144 -23.20 -38.33 -7.23
CA GLY A 144 -22.81 -37.59 -8.42
C GLY A 144 -23.21 -36.12 -8.54
N LEU A 145 -24.24 -35.61 -7.85
CA LEU A 145 -24.63 -34.18 -7.84
C LEU A 145 -23.81 -33.35 -6.83
N TYR A 146 -23.40 -33.98 -5.74
CA TYR A 146 -22.56 -33.35 -4.73
C TYR A 146 -21.13 -33.14 -5.22
N SER A 147 -20.62 -34.05 -6.07
CA SER A 147 -19.27 -33.94 -6.62
C SER A 147 -19.09 -32.75 -7.57
N SER A 148 -20.12 -32.38 -8.31
CA SER A 148 -20.07 -31.21 -9.23
C SER A 148 -20.12 -29.86 -8.50
N LEU A 149 -20.87 -29.76 -7.41
CA LEU A 149 -20.88 -28.56 -6.55
C LEU A 149 -19.57 -28.44 -5.77
N LEU A 150 -19.03 -29.56 -5.27
CA LEU A 150 -17.75 -29.59 -4.58
C LEU A 150 -16.58 -29.21 -5.48
N SER A 151 -16.58 -29.60 -6.76
CA SER A 151 -15.54 -29.20 -7.72
C SER A 151 -15.53 -27.68 -7.94
N GLY A 152 -16.70 -27.02 -7.92
CA GLY A 152 -16.80 -25.57 -7.98
C GLY A 152 -16.19 -24.87 -6.77
N TYR A 153 -16.48 -25.36 -5.56
CA TYR A 153 -15.89 -24.81 -4.32
C TYR A 153 -14.41 -25.09 -4.21
N ALA A 154 -13.92 -26.25 -4.66
CA ALA A 154 -12.51 -26.60 -4.70
C ALA A 154 -11.73 -25.70 -5.66
N LEU A 155 -12.29 -25.35 -6.82
CA LEU A 155 -11.70 -24.37 -7.75
C LEU A 155 -11.60 -22.98 -7.15
N VAL A 156 -12.65 -22.51 -6.48
CA VAL A 156 -12.62 -21.21 -5.80
C VAL A 156 -11.57 -21.20 -4.69
N ALA A 157 -11.49 -22.26 -3.89
CA ALA A 157 -10.48 -22.35 -2.83
C ALA A 157 -9.04 -22.44 -3.40
N LEU A 158 -8.85 -23.15 -4.50
CA LEU A 158 -7.57 -23.19 -5.22
C LEU A 158 -7.17 -21.80 -5.74
N CYS A 159 -8.11 -21.05 -6.30
CA CYS A 159 -7.88 -19.66 -6.70
C CYS A 159 -7.45 -18.77 -5.51
N TRP A 160 -8.07 -18.92 -4.34
CA TRP A 160 -7.69 -18.20 -3.13
C TRP A 160 -6.29 -18.56 -2.64
N VAL A 161 -5.90 -19.83 -2.69
CA VAL A 161 -4.54 -20.30 -2.34
C VAL A 161 -3.50 -19.73 -3.31
N LEU A 162 -3.80 -19.76 -4.62
CA LEU A 162 -2.90 -19.22 -5.65
C LEU A 162 -2.75 -17.70 -5.55
N LEU A 163 -3.85 -16.97 -5.36
CA LEU A 163 -3.83 -15.53 -5.17
C LEU A 163 -3.12 -15.12 -3.88
N GLY A 164 -3.41 -15.80 -2.78
CA GLY A 164 -2.75 -15.56 -1.50
C GLY A 164 -1.27 -15.92 -1.52
N GLY A 165 -0.90 -17.01 -2.17
CA GLY A 165 0.50 -17.42 -2.38
C GLY A 165 1.26 -16.43 -3.26
N PHE A 166 0.68 -16.00 -4.37
CA PHE A 166 1.25 -14.98 -5.24
C PHE A 166 1.46 -13.65 -4.50
N TRP A 167 0.49 -13.26 -3.66
CA TRP A 167 0.57 -12.05 -2.86
C TRP A 167 1.68 -12.14 -1.80
N LEU A 168 1.81 -13.29 -1.12
CA LEU A 168 2.89 -13.55 -0.15
C LEU A 168 4.28 -13.57 -0.80
N VAL A 169 4.43 -14.21 -1.96
CA VAL A 169 5.71 -14.22 -2.69
C VAL A 169 6.12 -12.81 -3.09
N ARG A 170 5.19 -12.00 -3.56
CA ARG A 170 5.46 -10.60 -3.86
C ARG A 170 5.84 -9.79 -2.62
N LEU A 171 5.19 -10.05 -1.49
CA LEU A 171 5.48 -9.37 -0.23
C LEU A 171 6.89 -9.70 0.27
N VAL A 172 7.29 -10.99 0.21
CA VAL A 172 8.63 -11.44 0.60
C VAL A 172 9.72 -10.96 -0.37
N ALA A 173 9.41 -10.88 -1.66
CA ALA A 173 10.36 -10.39 -2.67
C ALA A 173 10.61 -8.86 -2.60
N ALA A 174 9.80 -8.15 -1.84
CA ALA A 174 9.89 -6.70 -1.68
C ALA A 174 10.52 -6.27 -0.32
N ILE A 175 10.90 -7.24 0.52
CA ILE A 175 11.72 -7.06 1.74
C ILE A 175 13.19 -7.20 1.39
#